data_0b5d163257731a6b4159910775b13ac8
#
_entry.id   0b5d163257731a6b4159910775b13ac8
#
_cell.length_a   1.000
_cell.length_b   1.000
_cell.length_c   1.000
_cell.angle_alpha   90.00
_cell.angle_beta   90.00
_cell.angle_gamma   90.00
#
_symmetry.space_group_name_H-M   'P 1'
#
loop_
_entity.id
_entity.type
_entity.pdbx_description
1 polymer ?
#
loop_
_entity_poly.entity_id
_entity_poly.type
_entity_poly.pdbx_seq_one_letter_code
_entity_poly.pdbx_strand_id
1 'polypeptide(L)'
;DDIMAMNPSGQVPVMRLPDGRILPQSNAIMLYIAVTHRGQDLIPVDPFEHARMMSWLFWEQYSHEPYLAVRRFRKKFLNQTDEELDPQLLARGRRALGVMEMQLTFSDYFVGQSMTLADIGLVAYTRVAHEGGFDLSEFPSVQRWVARVETDLGIEHAKKAA
;
A
#
# COMPACT_ATOMS: atom_id res chain seq x y z
N ASP A 1 7.47 0.10 26.95
CA ASP A 1 6.52 0.08 25.84
C ASP A 1 6.80 -1.16 24.98
N ASP A 2 5.83 -2.09 24.91
CA ASP A 2 6.02 -3.40 24.26
C ASP A 2 6.43 -3.30 22.79
N ILE A 3 5.98 -2.25 22.09
CA ILE A 3 6.35 -2.02 20.67
C ILE A 3 7.85 -1.70 20.55
N MET A 4 8.38 -0.80 21.40
CA MET A 4 9.80 -0.45 21.39
C MET A 4 10.70 -1.67 21.71
N ALA A 5 10.25 -2.58 22.56
CA ALA A 5 10.98 -3.81 22.86
C ALA A 5 11.01 -4.77 21.66
N MET A 6 9.97 -4.77 20.81
CA MET A 6 9.88 -5.61 19.62
C MET A 6 10.51 -4.93 18.38
N ASN A 7 10.37 -3.64 18.26
CA ASN A 7 10.89 -2.87 17.12
C ASN A 7 11.50 -1.56 17.64
N PRO A 8 12.84 -1.44 17.66
CA PRO A 8 13.53 -0.24 18.17
C PRO A 8 13.17 1.07 17.44
N SER A 9 12.64 0.98 16.20
CA SER A 9 12.14 2.18 15.48
C SER A 9 10.79 2.68 16.01
N GLY A 10 10.12 1.92 16.90
CA GLY A 10 8.80 2.26 17.43
C GLY A 10 7.66 2.20 16.43
N GLN A 11 7.92 1.72 15.23
CA GLN A 11 6.94 1.65 14.14
C GLN A 11 6.14 0.34 14.15
N VAL A 12 4.90 0.42 13.68
CA VAL A 12 3.99 -0.70 13.43
C VAL A 12 3.75 -0.81 11.91
N PRO A 13 3.42 -2.02 11.40
CA PRO A 13 3.19 -3.26 12.14
C PRO A 13 4.48 -3.98 12.57
N VAL A 14 4.34 -4.80 13.59
CA VAL A 14 5.34 -5.77 14.02
C VAL A 14 4.63 -7.10 14.32
N MET A 15 5.19 -8.21 13.86
CA MET A 15 4.65 -9.55 14.06
C MET A 15 5.56 -10.37 14.98
N ARG A 16 4.96 -11.03 15.97
CA ARG A 16 5.64 -12.03 16.78
C ARG A 16 5.24 -13.42 16.32
N LEU A 17 6.22 -14.24 16.00
CA LEU A 17 6.03 -15.65 15.63
C LEU A 17 5.80 -16.53 16.85
N PRO A 18 5.21 -17.74 16.71
CA PRO A 18 5.01 -18.68 17.82
C PRO A 18 6.29 -19.08 18.56
N ASP A 19 7.43 -19.08 17.88
CA ASP A 19 8.75 -19.37 18.43
C ASP A 19 9.42 -18.16 19.10
N GLY A 20 8.72 -17.01 19.17
CA GLY A 20 9.20 -15.78 19.80
C GLY A 20 9.98 -14.85 18.89
N ARG A 21 10.34 -15.26 17.66
CA ARG A 21 11.01 -14.36 16.69
C ARG A 21 10.10 -13.18 16.32
N ILE A 22 10.72 -12.03 16.08
CA ILE A 22 10.05 -10.78 15.76
C ILE A 22 10.36 -10.39 14.31
N LEU A 23 9.33 -9.99 13.58
CA LEU A 23 9.44 -9.49 12.22
C LEU A 23 8.73 -8.13 12.10
N PRO A 24 9.44 -7.02 11.93
CA PRO A 24 8.86 -5.71 11.60
C PRO A 24 8.71 -5.56 10.09
N GLN A 25 8.08 -4.44 9.67
CA GLN A 25 7.81 -4.02 8.29
C GLN A 25 6.69 -4.80 7.61
N SER A 26 5.62 -4.06 7.22
CA SER A 26 4.42 -4.63 6.61
C SER A 26 4.70 -5.50 5.38
N ASN A 27 5.56 -5.05 4.47
CA ASN A 27 5.91 -5.77 3.25
C ASN A 27 6.71 -7.05 3.55
N ALA A 28 7.59 -7.03 4.56
CA ALA A 28 8.31 -8.24 4.99
C ALA A 28 7.37 -9.26 5.66
N ILE A 29 6.44 -8.78 6.49
CA ILE A 29 5.41 -9.61 7.14
C ILE A 29 4.52 -10.25 6.07
N MET A 30 4.05 -9.47 5.11
CA MET A 30 3.21 -9.94 4.01
C MET A 30 3.92 -11.02 3.17
N LEU A 31 5.19 -10.79 2.81
CA LEU A 31 6.00 -11.77 2.09
C LEU A 31 6.19 -13.06 2.92
N TYR A 32 6.49 -12.94 4.21
CA TYR A 32 6.64 -14.09 5.10
C TYR A 32 5.35 -14.92 5.17
N ILE A 33 4.20 -14.27 5.33
CA ILE A 33 2.89 -14.93 5.36
C ILE A 33 2.61 -15.64 4.03
N ALA A 34 2.85 -14.98 2.90
CA ALA A 34 2.63 -15.56 1.58
C ALA A 34 3.50 -16.83 1.34
N VAL A 35 4.77 -16.79 1.74
CA VAL A 35 5.68 -17.95 1.60
C VAL A 35 5.28 -19.11 2.51
N THR A 36 4.77 -18.82 3.71
CA THR A 36 4.52 -19.84 4.74
C THR A 36 3.08 -20.32 4.82
N HIS A 37 2.10 -19.61 4.21
CA HIS A 37 0.65 -19.82 4.38
C HIS A 37 -0.14 -19.74 3.08
N ARG A 38 0.13 -20.60 2.09
CA ARG A 38 -0.68 -20.72 0.85
C ARG A 38 -0.86 -19.41 0.03
N GLY A 39 0.09 -18.50 0.13
CA GLY A 39 0.09 -17.24 -0.63
C GLY A 39 1.09 -17.25 -1.79
N GLN A 40 1.64 -18.40 -2.16
CA GLN A 40 2.68 -18.51 -3.19
C GLN A 40 2.21 -18.01 -4.56
N ASP A 41 0.93 -18.13 -4.87
CA ASP A 41 0.33 -17.63 -6.11
C ASP A 41 0.40 -16.09 -6.25
N LEU A 42 0.61 -15.38 -5.12
CA LEU A 42 0.82 -13.93 -5.08
C LEU A 42 2.26 -13.52 -5.35
N ILE A 43 3.16 -14.48 -5.53
CA ILE A 43 4.59 -14.27 -5.76
C ILE A 43 4.94 -14.84 -7.13
N PRO A 44 5.31 -13.99 -8.11
CA PRO A 44 5.70 -14.47 -9.44
C PRO A 44 6.86 -15.47 -9.37
N VAL A 45 6.74 -16.56 -10.12
CA VAL A 45 7.77 -17.59 -10.23
C VAL A 45 8.91 -17.14 -11.15
N ASP A 46 8.59 -16.38 -12.20
CA ASP A 46 9.60 -15.80 -13.08
C ASP A 46 10.47 -14.80 -12.31
N PRO A 47 11.82 -14.95 -12.36
CA PRO A 47 12.72 -14.12 -11.57
C PRO A 47 12.63 -12.61 -11.89
N PHE A 48 12.33 -12.26 -13.14
CA PHE A 48 12.20 -10.86 -13.54
C PHE A 48 10.90 -10.25 -13.00
N GLU A 49 9.77 -10.96 -13.13
CA GLU A 49 8.49 -10.52 -12.57
C GLU A 49 8.54 -10.47 -11.04
N HIS A 50 9.23 -11.42 -10.40
CA HIS A 50 9.49 -11.36 -8.96
C HIS A 50 10.28 -10.08 -8.59
N ALA A 51 11.34 -9.77 -9.32
CA ALA A 51 12.11 -8.54 -9.09
C ALA A 51 11.26 -7.29 -9.32
N ARG A 52 10.37 -7.29 -10.31
CA ARG A 52 9.40 -6.20 -10.53
C ARG A 52 8.44 -6.04 -9.36
N MET A 53 7.89 -7.14 -8.83
CA MET A 53 7.05 -7.11 -7.63
C MET A 53 7.79 -6.48 -6.44
N MET A 54 9.02 -6.90 -6.19
CA MET A 54 9.86 -6.32 -5.13
C MET A 54 10.14 -4.83 -5.39
N SER A 55 10.39 -4.44 -6.64
CA SER A 55 10.58 -3.04 -7.01
C SER A 55 9.37 -2.17 -6.63
N TRP A 56 8.14 -2.65 -6.89
CA TRP A 56 6.92 -1.94 -6.50
C TRP A 56 6.73 -1.89 -4.98
N LEU A 57 7.08 -2.94 -4.24
CA LEU A 57 7.03 -2.94 -2.77
C LEU A 57 8.04 -1.95 -2.16
N PHE A 58 9.25 -1.84 -2.72
CA PHE A 58 10.22 -0.81 -2.29
C PHE A 58 9.74 0.60 -2.67
N TRP A 59 9.18 0.76 -3.88
CA TRP A 59 8.64 2.04 -4.33
C TRP A 59 7.45 2.49 -3.47
N GLU A 60 6.61 1.56 -3.05
CA GLU A 60 5.49 1.81 -2.13
C GLU A 60 6.00 2.46 -0.84
N GLN A 61 7.00 1.88 -0.21
CA GLN A 61 7.59 2.36 1.04
C GLN A 61 8.32 3.70 0.91
N TYR A 62 8.87 4.01 -0.26
CA TYR A 62 9.65 5.22 -0.46
C TYR A 62 8.87 6.38 -1.09
N SER A 63 7.94 6.07 -2.00
CA SER A 63 7.32 7.08 -2.87
C SER A 63 5.79 7.18 -2.73
N HIS A 64 5.13 6.20 -2.12
CA HIS A 64 3.68 6.15 -1.97
C HIS A 64 3.25 6.31 -0.51
N GLU A 65 3.61 5.37 0.34
CA GLU A 65 3.22 5.36 1.77
C GLU A 65 3.56 6.67 2.49
N PRO A 66 4.80 7.24 2.38
CA PRO A 66 5.17 8.44 3.11
C PRO A 66 4.29 9.67 2.82
N TYR A 67 3.54 9.63 1.74
CA TYR A 67 2.68 10.75 1.34
C TYR A 67 1.20 10.44 1.52
N LEU A 68 0.72 9.29 1.05
CA LEU A 68 -0.69 8.93 1.17
C LEU A 68 -1.06 8.57 2.62
N ALA A 69 -0.30 7.68 3.25
CA ALA A 69 -0.58 7.22 4.60
C ALA A 69 -0.34 8.33 5.64
N VAL A 70 0.78 9.05 5.53
CA VAL A 70 1.10 10.13 6.47
C VAL A 70 0.07 11.26 6.39
N ARG A 71 -0.32 11.69 5.17
CA ARG A 71 -1.34 12.72 5.02
C ARG A 71 -2.69 12.26 5.57
N ARG A 72 -3.10 11.01 5.24
CA ARG A 72 -4.29 10.38 5.82
C ARG A 72 -4.25 10.38 7.34
N PHE A 73 -3.14 9.92 7.94
CA PHE A 73 -2.99 9.87 9.40
C PHE A 73 -3.18 11.24 10.04
N ARG A 74 -2.52 12.26 9.49
CA ARG A 74 -2.60 13.62 10.02
C ARG A 74 -4.01 14.21 9.90
N LYS A 75 -4.69 14.02 8.76
CA LYS A 75 -6.05 14.51 8.57
C LYS A 75 -7.06 13.75 9.43
N LYS A 76 -7.04 12.42 9.36
CA LYS A 76 -8.09 11.59 9.95
C LYS A 76 -7.95 11.39 11.46
N PHE A 77 -6.73 11.26 11.96
CA PHE A 77 -6.48 10.90 13.37
C PHE A 77 -5.96 12.07 14.20
N LEU A 78 -5.22 13.00 13.59
CA LEU A 78 -4.77 14.21 14.27
C LEU A 78 -5.66 15.43 13.98
N ASN A 79 -6.69 15.29 13.13
CA ASN A 79 -7.64 16.33 12.74
C ASN A 79 -6.97 17.61 12.19
N GLN A 80 -5.80 17.47 11.56
CA GLN A 80 -5.10 18.61 10.96
C GLN A 80 -5.82 19.09 9.69
N THR A 81 -5.92 20.40 9.52
CA THR A 81 -6.45 21.03 8.31
C THR A 81 -5.44 21.01 7.17
N ASP A 82 -5.86 21.36 5.96
CA ASP A 82 -4.96 21.40 4.80
C ASP A 82 -3.89 22.51 4.93
N GLU A 83 -4.21 23.59 5.64
CA GLU A 83 -3.31 24.71 5.91
C GLU A 83 -2.19 24.33 6.91
N GLU A 84 -2.47 23.39 7.81
CA GLU A 84 -1.52 22.90 8.82
C GLU A 84 -0.59 21.81 8.28
N LEU A 85 -0.91 21.26 7.10
CA LEU A 85 -0.13 20.19 6.48
C LEU A 85 0.94 20.73 5.55
N ASP A 86 2.09 20.05 5.52
CA ASP A 86 3.09 20.29 4.48
C ASP A 86 2.47 20.06 3.10
N PRO A 87 2.41 21.09 2.23
CA PRO A 87 1.84 20.96 0.89
C PRO A 87 2.58 19.93 0.02
N GLN A 88 3.81 19.59 0.36
CA GLN A 88 4.57 18.55 -0.33
C GLN A 88 3.94 17.16 -0.17
N LEU A 89 3.22 16.90 0.94
CA LEU A 89 2.50 15.63 1.13
C LEU A 89 1.44 15.43 0.04
N LEU A 90 0.66 16.47 -0.26
CA LEU A 90 -0.34 16.41 -1.33
C LEU A 90 0.31 16.31 -2.71
N ALA A 91 1.29 17.18 -3.00
CA ALA A 91 1.94 17.24 -4.30
C ALA A 91 2.64 15.92 -4.65
N ARG A 92 3.39 15.33 -3.71
CA ARG A 92 4.10 14.07 -3.92
C ARG A 92 3.16 12.87 -3.92
N GLY A 93 2.10 12.88 -3.11
CA GLY A 93 1.06 11.84 -3.16
C GLY A 93 0.32 11.82 -4.51
N ARG A 94 -0.04 12.99 -5.06
CA ARG A 94 -0.61 13.10 -6.42
C ARG A 94 0.38 12.60 -7.49
N ARG A 95 1.66 12.91 -7.35
CA ARG A 95 2.70 12.37 -8.24
C ARG A 95 2.78 10.85 -8.16
N ALA A 96 2.72 10.27 -6.97
CA ALA A 96 2.69 8.81 -6.79
C ALA A 96 1.46 8.20 -7.48
N LEU A 97 0.26 8.74 -7.28
CA LEU A 97 -0.95 8.30 -7.97
C LEU A 97 -0.82 8.43 -9.50
N GLY A 98 -0.16 9.47 -10.01
CA GLY A 98 0.13 9.63 -11.44
C GLY A 98 1.06 8.54 -12.00
N VAL A 99 2.07 8.10 -11.23
CA VAL A 99 2.93 6.97 -11.62
C VAL A 99 2.12 5.67 -11.67
N MET A 100 1.26 5.44 -10.68
CA MET A 100 0.35 4.29 -10.67
C MET A 100 -0.61 4.33 -11.87
N GLU A 101 -1.18 5.49 -12.17
CA GLU A 101 -2.09 5.69 -13.31
C GLU A 101 -1.41 5.30 -14.63
N MET A 102 -0.18 5.77 -14.87
CA MET A 102 0.57 5.41 -16.08
C MET A 102 0.79 3.90 -16.20
N GLN A 103 1.16 3.22 -15.11
CA GLN A 103 1.37 1.77 -15.10
C GLN A 103 0.05 1.03 -15.41
N LEU A 104 -1.04 1.44 -14.77
CA LEU A 104 -2.34 0.76 -14.82
C LEU A 104 -3.18 1.14 -16.07
N THR A 105 -2.71 2.09 -16.88
CA THR A 105 -3.35 2.40 -18.18
C THR A 105 -3.26 1.21 -19.14
N PHE A 106 -2.19 0.42 -19.05
CA PHE A 106 -1.89 -0.68 -19.97
C PHE A 106 -1.94 -2.07 -19.31
N SER A 107 -2.26 -2.14 -18.02
CA SER A 107 -2.29 -3.41 -17.29
C SER A 107 -3.35 -3.40 -16.21
N ASP A 108 -3.85 -4.59 -15.89
CA ASP A 108 -4.87 -4.79 -14.86
C ASP A 108 -4.27 -4.87 -13.45
N TYR A 109 -2.98 -5.22 -13.33
CA TYR A 109 -2.21 -5.33 -12.10
C TYR A 109 -0.82 -4.72 -12.28
N PHE A 110 -0.11 -4.47 -11.18
CA PHE A 110 1.23 -3.88 -11.23
C PHE A 110 2.26 -4.79 -11.88
N VAL A 111 2.08 -6.12 -11.76
CA VAL A 111 3.02 -7.12 -12.29
C VAL A 111 2.24 -8.29 -12.88
N GLY A 112 2.63 -8.73 -14.09
CA GLY A 112 2.02 -9.89 -14.74
C GLY A 112 0.53 -9.71 -15.09
N GLN A 113 -0.20 -10.82 -15.05
CA GLN A 113 -1.61 -10.92 -15.47
C GLN A 113 -2.57 -11.16 -14.29
N SER A 114 -2.06 -11.27 -13.07
CA SER A 114 -2.83 -11.55 -11.85
C SER A 114 -2.31 -10.73 -10.67
N MET A 115 -3.14 -10.64 -9.63
CA MET A 115 -2.79 -9.95 -8.40
C MET A 115 -1.50 -10.53 -7.78
N THR A 116 -0.62 -9.65 -7.33
CA THR A 116 0.62 -10.00 -6.61
C THR A 116 0.67 -9.29 -5.26
N LEU A 117 1.72 -9.55 -4.48
CA LEU A 117 1.95 -8.81 -3.23
C LEU A 117 2.16 -7.30 -3.46
N ALA A 118 2.59 -6.88 -4.66
CA ALA A 118 2.68 -5.45 -5.01
C ALA A 118 1.30 -4.78 -4.99
N ASP A 119 0.29 -5.46 -5.53
CA ASP A 119 -1.08 -4.95 -5.53
C ASP A 119 -1.64 -4.86 -4.11
N ILE A 120 -1.39 -5.88 -3.28
CA ILE A 120 -1.85 -5.91 -1.88
C ILE A 120 -1.19 -4.78 -1.07
N GLY A 121 0.12 -4.57 -1.23
CA GLY A 121 0.83 -3.49 -0.53
C GLY A 121 0.30 -2.11 -0.92
N LEU A 122 0.15 -1.87 -2.23
CA LEU A 122 -0.27 -0.57 -2.76
C LEU A 122 -1.74 -0.26 -2.50
N VAL A 123 -2.65 -1.24 -2.54
CA VAL A 123 -4.08 -1.00 -2.34
C VAL A 123 -4.41 -0.54 -0.93
N ALA A 124 -3.62 -0.94 0.06
CA ALA A 124 -3.89 -0.68 1.48
C ALA A 124 -4.19 0.80 1.77
N TYR A 125 -3.38 1.71 1.27
CA TYR A 125 -3.59 3.15 1.44
C TYR A 125 -4.27 3.82 0.25
N THR A 126 -4.13 3.27 -0.97
CA THR A 126 -4.77 3.85 -2.15
C THR A 126 -6.30 3.80 -2.05
N ARG A 127 -6.89 2.68 -1.58
CA ARG A 127 -8.35 2.54 -1.43
C ARG A 127 -8.98 3.56 -0.47
N VAL A 128 -8.21 4.08 0.47
CA VAL A 128 -8.63 5.08 1.46
C VAL A 128 -7.96 6.45 1.24
N ALA A 129 -7.42 6.71 0.07
CA ALA A 129 -6.72 7.95 -0.26
C ALA A 129 -7.58 9.20 -0.07
N HIS A 130 -8.90 9.09 -0.28
CA HIS A 130 -9.87 10.17 -0.04
C HIS A 130 -9.81 10.70 1.41
N GLU A 131 -9.52 9.86 2.41
CA GLU A 131 -9.35 10.29 3.80
C GLU A 131 -8.13 11.20 3.99
N GLY A 132 -7.17 11.13 3.07
CA GLY A 132 -6.03 12.05 2.96
C GLY A 132 -6.29 13.27 2.07
N GLY A 133 -7.50 13.39 1.48
CA GLY A 133 -7.85 14.49 0.57
C GLY A 133 -7.36 14.28 -0.87
N PHE A 134 -7.10 13.04 -1.28
CA PHE A 134 -6.81 12.69 -2.67
C PHE A 134 -8.09 12.28 -3.39
N ASP A 135 -8.31 12.84 -4.58
CA ASP A 135 -9.45 12.46 -5.42
C ASP A 135 -9.02 11.43 -6.47
N LEU A 136 -9.47 10.20 -6.31
CA LEU A 136 -9.16 9.12 -7.26
C LEU A 136 -9.94 9.25 -8.59
N SER A 137 -10.92 10.14 -8.70
CA SER A 137 -11.58 10.40 -9.99
C SER A 137 -10.63 11.02 -11.03
N GLU A 138 -9.56 11.65 -10.57
CA GLU A 138 -8.48 12.17 -11.42
C GLU A 138 -7.55 11.05 -11.96
N PHE A 139 -7.68 9.81 -11.46
CA PHE A 139 -6.84 8.65 -11.77
C PHE A 139 -7.71 7.43 -12.10
N PRO A 140 -8.39 7.42 -13.26
CA PRO A 140 -9.42 6.42 -13.57
C PRO A 140 -8.89 4.99 -13.66
N SER A 141 -7.62 4.77 -14.05
CA SER A 141 -7.02 3.44 -14.06
C SER A 141 -6.74 2.93 -12.65
N VAL A 142 -6.24 3.82 -11.78
CA VAL A 142 -6.08 3.52 -10.34
C VAL A 142 -7.43 3.20 -9.71
N GLN A 143 -8.48 3.96 -10.03
CA GLN A 143 -9.81 3.72 -9.48
C GLN A 143 -10.36 2.35 -9.90
N ARG A 144 -10.22 1.97 -11.19
CA ARG A 144 -10.62 0.65 -11.69
C ARG A 144 -9.82 -0.48 -11.03
N TRP A 145 -8.51 -0.28 -10.89
CA TRP A 145 -7.64 -1.26 -10.24
C TRP A 145 -7.99 -1.44 -8.76
N VAL A 146 -8.25 -0.38 -8.00
CA VAL A 146 -8.72 -0.50 -6.60
C VAL A 146 -9.97 -1.35 -6.53
N ALA A 147 -10.99 -1.07 -7.35
CA ALA A 147 -12.24 -1.85 -7.36
C ALA A 147 -12.01 -3.34 -7.70
N ARG A 148 -11.09 -3.62 -8.64
CA ARG A 148 -10.71 -5.00 -9.00
C ARG A 148 -10.05 -5.71 -7.82
N VAL A 149 -9.02 -5.12 -7.22
CA VAL A 149 -8.28 -5.74 -6.11
C VAL A 149 -9.19 -5.94 -4.89
N GLU A 150 -10.08 -4.99 -4.58
CA GLU A 150 -11.09 -5.17 -3.52
C GLU A 150 -12.01 -6.37 -3.81
N THR A 151 -12.43 -6.54 -5.06
CA THR A 151 -13.25 -7.69 -5.49
C THR A 151 -12.48 -9.01 -5.35
N ASP A 152 -11.23 -9.06 -5.83
CA ASP A 152 -10.38 -10.25 -5.78
C ASP A 152 -10.06 -10.68 -4.35
N LEU A 153 -9.93 -9.70 -3.44
CA LEU A 153 -9.72 -9.94 -2.01
C LEU A 153 -11.01 -10.24 -1.24
N GLY A 154 -12.18 -10.07 -1.85
CA GLY A 154 -13.47 -10.23 -1.19
C GLY A 154 -13.70 -9.22 -0.05
N ILE A 155 -13.14 -8.03 -0.13
CA ILE A 155 -13.31 -6.97 0.86
C ILE A 155 -14.33 -5.93 0.38
N GLU A 156 -15.03 -5.29 1.34
CA GLU A 156 -15.97 -4.22 1.02
C GLU A 156 -15.26 -3.03 0.37
N HIS A 157 -15.91 -2.45 -0.64
CA HIS A 157 -15.42 -1.23 -1.26
C HIS A 157 -15.31 -0.09 -0.24
N ALA A 158 -14.20 0.64 -0.28
CA ALA A 158 -14.02 1.80 0.58
C ALA A 158 -15.14 2.82 0.29
N LYS A 159 -15.87 3.23 1.32
CA LYS A 159 -16.93 4.24 1.17
C LYS A 159 -16.31 5.54 0.67
N LYS A 160 -16.83 6.08 -0.43
CA LYS A 160 -16.50 7.44 -0.83
C LYS A 160 -16.91 8.40 0.29
N ALA A 161 -16.05 9.38 0.62
CA ALA A 161 -16.49 10.49 1.45
C ALA A 161 -17.67 11.18 0.76
N ALA A 162 -18.75 11.39 1.51
CA ALA A 162 -19.93 12.12 1.03
C ALA A 162 -19.59 13.60 0.89
#